data_a7791cdd8b9affb64aa254476dfc0f2b
#
_entry.id   a7791cdd8b9affb64aa254476dfc0f2b
#
_cell.length_a   1.000
_cell.length_b   1.000
_cell.length_c   1.000
_cell.angle_alpha   90.00
_cell.angle_beta   90.00
_cell.angle_gamma   90.00
#
_symmetry.space_group_name_H-M   'P 1'
#
loop_
_entity.id
_entity.type
_entity.pdbx_description
1 polymer ?
#
loop_
_entity_poly.entity_id
_entity_poly.type
_entity_poly.pdbx_seq_one_letter_code
_entity_poly.pdbx_strand_id
1 'polypeptide(L)'
;MIGYNKFMKKFLAILVLGLFIAYYLFGLNELAVIFWAIAFCAGYVSLSASIRIWQKREIRKYHKKHKTIPRTYEDLEKHLKSSISVVSHLKKKLTLPNVTLLAATSVEIEEHQISLKISSQNIEFGAVKLLSSSLPEKKYSDIEYVSVKPMGRSDANRFLIEDLHKYFETSHCLYVEADGFVVNADLWKKEFLEFDYIGAPWPNEIQMDPNLVGSPGLPGPIPILNMKENCVGGGGFSLRSHKLLKTVSKINYDSLKFPIKNEDLLICHYLYKDMIDKGIRFAPPKLAAQFAIECDPLHLYGQDVNSVFGFHARHMRDYFLKEYMRRAPIGKW
;
A
#
# COMPACT_ATOMS: atom_id res chain seq x y z
N MET A 1 -7.00 14.43 7.89
CA MET A 1 -7.29 15.43 8.97
C MET A 1 -6.27 16.58 9.06
N ILE A 2 -4.98 16.35 8.87
CA ILE A 2 -3.91 17.38 9.00
C ILE A 2 -4.01 18.46 7.91
N GLY A 3 -4.31 18.12 6.65
CA GLY A 3 -4.49 19.09 5.56
C GLY A 3 -5.69 20.00 5.76
N TYR A 4 -6.78 19.46 6.30
CA TYR A 4 -7.99 20.22 6.64
C TYR A 4 -7.72 21.28 7.72
N ASN A 5 -6.92 20.94 8.73
CA ASN A 5 -6.54 21.88 9.80
C ASN A 5 -5.63 23.02 9.28
N LYS A 6 -4.76 22.75 8.34
CA LYS A 6 -3.86 23.76 7.73
C LYS A 6 -4.61 24.69 6.77
N PHE A 7 -5.54 24.15 6.00
CA PHE A 7 -6.46 24.91 5.15
C PHE A 7 -7.36 25.79 5.99
N MET A 8 -7.94 25.25 7.08
CA MET A 8 -8.77 25.98 8.01
C MET A 8 -8.04 27.17 8.66
N LYS A 9 -6.79 26.97 9.09
CA LYS A 9 -6.00 28.06 9.69
C LYS A 9 -5.72 29.17 8.69
N LYS A 10 -5.36 28.83 7.44
CA LYS A 10 -5.16 29.84 6.38
C LYS A 10 -6.45 30.57 6.03
N PHE A 11 -7.54 29.85 5.92
CA PHE A 11 -8.84 30.39 5.62
C PHE A 11 -9.35 31.33 6.73
N LEU A 12 -9.20 30.93 7.99
CA LEU A 12 -9.55 31.78 9.14
C LEU A 12 -8.70 33.04 9.17
N ALA A 13 -7.40 32.95 8.87
CA ALA A 13 -6.52 34.10 8.79
C ALA A 13 -6.92 35.10 7.69
N ILE A 14 -7.31 34.60 6.51
CA ILE A 14 -7.81 35.44 5.39
C ILE A 14 -9.14 36.10 5.78
N LEU A 15 -10.03 35.35 6.43
CA LEU A 15 -11.32 35.88 6.90
C LEU A 15 -11.12 37.02 7.93
N VAL A 16 -10.28 36.77 8.94
CA VAL A 16 -9.98 37.77 9.96
C VAL A 16 -9.38 39.02 9.35
N LEU A 17 -8.42 38.85 8.42
CA LEU A 17 -7.81 39.95 7.69
C LEU A 17 -8.84 40.73 6.84
N GLY A 18 -9.73 40.03 6.14
CA GLY A 18 -10.79 40.63 5.34
C GLY A 18 -11.80 41.41 6.17
N LEU A 19 -12.19 40.87 7.32
CA LEU A 19 -13.08 41.57 8.28
C LEU A 19 -12.41 42.80 8.91
N PHE A 20 -11.10 42.70 9.20
CA PHE A 20 -10.30 43.81 9.71
C PHE A 20 -10.21 44.97 8.67
N ILE A 21 -9.94 44.61 7.43
CA ILE A 21 -9.93 45.57 6.31
C ILE A 21 -11.30 46.21 6.12
N ALA A 22 -12.39 45.43 6.16
CA ALA A 22 -13.75 45.94 6.04
C ALA A 22 -14.12 46.91 7.19
N TYR A 23 -13.73 46.58 8.40
CA TYR A 23 -13.92 47.47 9.56
C TYR A 23 -13.18 48.81 9.37
N TYR A 24 -11.91 48.80 9.04
CA TYR A 24 -11.09 50.00 8.95
C TYR A 24 -11.32 50.84 7.70
N LEU A 25 -11.53 50.23 6.53
CA LEU A 25 -11.65 50.94 5.26
C LEU A 25 -13.07 51.36 4.92
N PHE A 26 -14.08 50.60 5.38
CA PHE A 26 -15.48 50.85 5.03
C PHE A 26 -16.34 51.34 6.23
N GLY A 27 -15.73 51.54 7.39
CA GLY A 27 -16.43 52.09 8.56
C GLY A 27 -17.57 51.21 9.07
N LEU A 28 -17.52 49.88 8.84
CA LEU A 28 -18.52 48.97 9.37
C LEU A 28 -18.50 48.99 10.90
N ASN A 29 -19.67 49.05 11.52
CA ASN A 29 -19.77 48.97 12.97
C ASN A 29 -19.45 47.53 13.45
N GLU A 30 -19.07 47.41 14.73
CA GLU A 30 -18.65 46.11 15.32
C GLU A 30 -19.75 45.03 15.19
N LEU A 31 -21.01 45.40 15.31
CA LEU A 31 -22.14 44.48 15.17
C LEU A 31 -22.26 43.90 13.76
N ALA A 32 -22.01 44.72 12.73
CA ALA A 32 -22.02 44.25 11.35
C ALA A 32 -20.87 43.27 11.07
N VAL A 33 -19.68 43.52 11.60
CA VAL A 33 -18.53 42.61 11.49
C VAL A 33 -18.82 41.26 12.16
N ILE A 34 -19.38 41.28 13.38
CA ILE A 34 -19.78 40.07 14.11
C ILE A 34 -20.85 39.30 13.34
N PHE A 35 -21.88 39.98 12.81
CA PHE A 35 -22.94 39.36 12.03
C PHE A 35 -22.40 38.63 10.79
N TRP A 36 -21.53 39.27 10.02
CA TRP A 36 -20.91 38.68 8.86
C TRP A 36 -19.99 37.50 9.21
N ALA A 37 -19.25 37.59 10.31
CA ALA A 37 -18.42 36.47 10.79
C ALA A 37 -19.28 35.24 11.14
N ILE A 38 -20.38 35.44 11.85
CA ILE A 38 -21.34 34.38 12.23
C ILE A 38 -22.00 33.77 10.98
N ALA A 39 -22.49 34.60 10.05
CA ALA A 39 -23.13 34.15 8.81
C ALA A 39 -22.15 33.31 7.95
N PHE A 40 -20.90 33.73 7.88
CA PHE A 40 -19.86 33.01 7.13
C PHE A 40 -19.50 31.67 7.79
N CYS A 41 -19.35 31.63 9.11
CA CYS A 41 -19.13 30.40 9.85
C CYS A 41 -20.31 29.41 9.68
N ALA A 42 -21.55 29.88 9.75
CA ALA A 42 -22.72 29.05 9.52
C ALA A 42 -22.77 28.49 8.09
N GLY A 43 -22.48 29.33 7.08
CA GLY A 43 -22.38 28.89 5.68
C GLY A 43 -21.31 27.84 5.47
N TYR A 44 -20.14 28.00 6.07
CA TYR A 44 -19.06 27.04 6.02
C TYR A 44 -19.42 25.68 6.67
N VAL A 45 -20.05 25.71 7.85
CA VAL A 45 -20.52 24.50 8.53
C VAL A 45 -21.55 23.75 7.67
N SER A 46 -22.49 24.48 7.08
CA SER A 46 -23.50 23.91 6.17
C SER A 46 -22.89 23.29 4.93
N LEU A 47 -21.93 23.97 4.28
CA LEU A 47 -21.22 23.45 3.10
C LEU A 47 -20.41 22.19 3.46
N SER A 48 -19.68 22.19 4.55
CA SER A 48 -18.90 21.04 5.01
C SER A 48 -19.77 19.85 5.36
N ALA A 49 -20.94 20.07 5.96
CA ALA A 49 -21.92 19.02 6.23
C ALA A 49 -22.50 18.45 4.93
N SER A 50 -22.81 19.30 3.96
CA SER A 50 -23.32 18.88 2.64
C SER A 50 -22.30 18.04 1.87
N ILE A 51 -21.02 18.42 1.88
CA ILE A 51 -19.93 17.65 1.28
C ILE A 51 -19.81 16.26 1.94
N ARG A 52 -19.86 16.19 3.28
CA ARG A 52 -19.82 14.88 3.99
C ARG A 52 -21.01 13.99 3.68
N ILE A 53 -22.20 14.59 3.56
CA ILE A 53 -23.42 13.85 3.19
C ILE A 53 -23.29 13.31 1.76
N TRP A 54 -22.79 14.14 0.82
CA TRP A 54 -22.56 13.74 -0.55
C TRP A 54 -21.51 12.60 -0.63
N GLN A 55 -20.37 12.73 0.04
CA GLN A 55 -19.35 11.66 0.12
C GLN A 55 -19.94 10.36 0.68
N LYS A 56 -20.70 10.41 1.76
CA LYS A 56 -21.38 9.23 2.32
C LYS A 56 -22.38 8.60 1.33
N ARG A 57 -23.09 9.42 0.53
CA ARG A 57 -23.99 8.92 -0.50
C ARG A 57 -23.25 8.23 -1.64
N GLU A 58 -22.13 8.81 -2.09
CA GLU A 58 -21.31 8.20 -3.15
C GLU A 58 -20.65 6.89 -2.68
N ILE A 59 -20.12 6.85 -1.47
CA ILE A 59 -19.63 5.60 -0.85
C ILE A 59 -20.76 4.55 -0.76
N ARG A 60 -21.97 4.93 -0.35
CA ARG A 60 -23.11 3.99 -0.32
C ARG A 60 -23.51 3.51 -1.71
N LYS A 61 -23.50 4.37 -2.74
CA LYS A 61 -23.77 3.98 -4.13
C LYS A 61 -22.71 3.00 -4.64
N TYR A 62 -21.43 3.30 -4.38
CA TYR A 62 -20.32 2.42 -4.68
C TYR A 62 -20.53 1.04 -4.04
N HIS A 63 -20.80 1.02 -2.75
CA HIS A 63 -21.08 -0.21 -2.01
C HIS A 63 -22.32 -0.94 -2.48
N LYS A 64 -23.37 -0.25 -2.93
CA LYS A 64 -24.59 -0.89 -3.50
C LYS A 64 -24.32 -1.50 -4.88
N LYS A 65 -23.48 -0.85 -5.69
CA LYS A 65 -23.09 -1.32 -7.04
C LYS A 65 -22.18 -2.55 -6.98
N HIS A 66 -21.37 -2.67 -5.90
CA HIS A 66 -20.39 -3.73 -5.71
C HIS A 66 -20.79 -4.75 -4.63
N LYS A 67 -22.08 -5.08 -4.53
CA LYS A 67 -22.65 -6.03 -3.54
C LYS A 67 -22.05 -7.45 -3.58
N THR A 68 -21.41 -7.80 -4.67
CA THR A 68 -20.84 -9.14 -4.89
C THR A 68 -19.37 -9.29 -4.48
N ILE A 69 -18.74 -8.22 -3.95
CA ILE A 69 -17.38 -8.28 -3.47
C ILE A 69 -17.42 -8.70 -1.99
N PRO A 70 -16.62 -9.69 -1.56
CA PRO A 70 -16.51 -10.06 -0.16
C PRO A 70 -16.15 -8.81 0.66
N ARG A 71 -16.96 -8.49 1.65
CA ARG A 71 -16.77 -7.30 2.49
C ARG A 71 -16.35 -7.64 3.89
N THR A 72 -16.60 -8.90 4.25
CA THR A 72 -16.27 -9.44 5.55
C THR A 72 -15.23 -10.54 5.39
N TYR A 73 -14.50 -10.76 6.44
CA TYR A 73 -13.59 -11.89 6.55
C TYR A 73 -14.33 -13.22 6.31
N GLU A 74 -15.55 -13.38 6.83
CA GLU A 74 -16.37 -14.57 6.67
C GLU A 74 -16.73 -14.85 5.22
N ASP A 75 -17.10 -13.81 4.45
CA ASP A 75 -17.44 -13.95 3.03
C ASP A 75 -16.22 -14.43 2.24
N LEU A 76 -15.05 -13.85 2.51
CA LEU A 76 -13.81 -14.23 1.83
C LEU A 76 -13.34 -15.61 2.28
N GLU A 77 -13.45 -15.94 3.56
CA GLU A 77 -13.11 -17.26 4.08
C GLU A 77 -13.99 -18.36 3.50
N LYS A 78 -15.31 -18.12 3.42
CA LYS A 78 -16.25 -19.04 2.79
C LYS A 78 -15.88 -19.29 1.34
N HIS A 79 -15.50 -18.22 0.63
CA HIS A 79 -15.06 -18.30 -0.75
C HIS A 79 -13.75 -19.09 -0.88
N LEU A 80 -12.73 -18.79 -0.07
CA LEU A 80 -11.45 -19.50 -0.05
C LEU A 80 -11.63 -20.99 0.24
N LYS A 81 -12.45 -21.35 1.22
CA LYS A 81 -12.74 -22.76 1.56
C LYS A 81 -13.38 -23.51 0.39
N SER A 82 -14.34 -22.88 -0.27
CA SER A 82 -15.01 -23.48 -1.43
C SER A 82 -14.07 -23.60 -2.64
N SER A 83 -13.17 -22.62 -2.84
CA SER A 83 -12.15 -22.64 -3.90
C SER A 83 -11.09 -23.71 -3.66
N ILE A 84 -10.60 -23.85 -2.43
CA ILE A 84 -9.58 -24.84 -2.07
C ILE A 84 -10.06 -26.27 -2.33
N SER A 85 -11.32 -26.57 -2.05
CA SER A 85 -11.87 -27.92 -2.26
C SER A 85 -11.91 -28.36 -3.73
N VAL A 86 -12.02 -27.41 -4.65
CA VAL A 86 -12.12 -27.70 -6.11
C VAL A 86 -10.75 -27.67 -6.80
N VAL A 87 -9.86 -26.77 -6.40
CA VAL A 87 -8.53 -26.61 -7.03
C VAL A 87 -7.54 -27.69 -6.60
N SER A 88 -7.70 -28.27 -5.39
CA SER A 88 -6.81 -29.30 -4.86
C SER A 88 -6.75 -30.58 -5.73
N HIS A 89 -7.68 -30.77 -6.66
CA HIS A 89 -7.73 -31.96 -7.51
C HIS A 89 -7.15 -31.79 -8.92
N LEU A 90 -6.73 -30.59 -9.34
CA LEU A 90 -6.50 -30.31 -10.75
C LEU A 90 -5.14 -29.75 -11.17
N LYS A 91 -4.30 -29.23 -10.27
CA LYS A 91 -2.94 -28.73 -10.63
C LYS A 91 -1.94 -28.95 -9.53
N LYS A 92 -0.71 -29.38 -9.93
CA LYS A 92 0.46 -29.38 -9.05
C LYS A 92 0.75 -27.93 -8.64
N LYS A 93 0.81 -27.67 -7.31
CA LYS A 93 1.20 -26.35 -6.80
C LYS A 93 2.60 -25.99 -7.29
N LEU A 94 2.80 -24.70 -7.57
CA LEU A 94 4.14 -24.15 -7.76
C LEU A 94 4.90 -24.27 -6.43
N THR A 95 6.13 -24.80 -6.44
CA THR A 95 6.95 -24.95 -5.23
C THR A 95 8.09 -23.93 -5.25
N LEU A 96 8.15 -23.08 -4.22
CA LEU A 96 9.14 -22.02 -4.03
C LEU A 96 9.85 -22.15 -2.67
N PRO A 97 10.67 -23.19 -2.44
CA PRO A 97 11.27 -23.47 -1.14
C PRO A 97 12.27 -22.39 -0.70
N ASN A 98 12.81 -21.63 -1.65
CA ASN A 98 13.75 -20.53 -1.38
C ASN A 98 13.11 -19.16 -1.20
N VAL A 99 11.78 -19.12 -1.08
CA VAL A 99 11.01 -17.88 -0.87
C VAL A 99 10.15 -18.02 0.38
N THR A 100 10.25 -17.08 1.30
CA THR A 100 9.31 -16.90 2.40
C THR A 100 8.25 -15.90 1.98
N LEU A 101 6.96 -16.25 2.06
CA LEU A 101 5.86 -15.31 1.95
C LEU A 101 5.67 -14.63 3.32
N LEU A 102 5.69 -13.30 3.36
CA LEU A 102 5.73 -12.55 4.61
C LEU A 102 4.88 -11.30 4.56
N ALA A 103 4.16 -11.04 5.65
CA ALA A 103 3.50 -9.76 5.94
C ALA A 103 3.91 -9.27 7.32
N ALA A 104 4.02 -7.94 7.50
CA ALA A 104 4.34 -7.32 8.78
C ALA A 104 3.41 -6.15 9.05
N THR A 105 2.68 -6.16 10.18
CA THR A 105 1.66 -5.14 10.45
C THR A 105 1.32 -5.01 11.94
N SER A 106 0.77 -3.85 12.30
CA SER A 106 0.09 -3.63 13.59
C SER A 106 -1.37 -3.19 13.41
N VAL A 107 -1.84 -3.12 12.15
CA VAL A 107 -3.20 -2.74 11.79
C VAL A 107 -3.71 -3.67 10.67
N GLU A 108 -5.02 -3.80 10.51
CA GLU A 108 -5.61 -4.61 9.43
C GLU A 108 -5.03 -6.05 9.39
N ILE A 109 -4.89 -6.68 10.57
CA ILE A 109 -4.18 -7.97 10.73
C ILE A 109 -4.89 -9.08 9.96
N GLU A 110 -6.22 -9.11 10.01
CA GLU A 110 -7.05 -10.06 9.28
C GLU A 110 -6.91 -9.91 7.77
N GLU A 111 -6.84 -8.68 7.27
CA GLU A 111 -6.66 -8.39 5.84
C GLU A 111 -5.28 -8.84 5.34
N HIS A 112 -4.22 -8.64 6.14
CA HIS A 112 -2.89 -9.16 5.82
C HIS A 112 -2.87 -10.68 5.81
N GLN A 113 -3.53 -11.33 6.80
CA GLN A 113 -3.68 -12.79 6.83
C GLN A 113 -4.41 -13.31 5.58
N ILE A 114 -5.45 -12.61 5.12
CA ILE A 114 -6.17 -12.94 3.90
C ILE A 114 -5.24 -12.87 2.68
N SER A 115 -4.44 -11.81 2.55
CA SER A 115 -3.48 -11.65 1.47
C SER A 115 -2.45 -12.80 1.44
N LEU A 116 -1.96 -13.23 2.61
CA LEU A 116 -1.11 -14.41 2.74
C LEU A 116 -1.82 -15.69 2.28
N LYS A 117 -3.08 -15.89 2.69
CA LYS A 117 -3.86 -17.10 2.31
C LYS A 117 -4.13 -17.17 0.81
N ILE A 118 -4.52 -16.04 0.19
CA ILE A 118 -4.72 -15.99 -1.26
C ILE A 118 -3.41 -16.29 -1.98
N SER A 119 -2.31 -15.65 -1.56
CA SER A 119 -0.99 -15.80 -2.19
C SER A 119 -0.44 -17.23 -2.08
N SER A 120 -0.70 -17.94 -0.99
CA SER A 120 -0.24 -19.31 -0.76
C SER A 120 -1.17 -20.40 -1.30
N GLN A 121 -2.31 -20.06 -1.88
CA GLN A 121 -3.30 -21.05 -2.32
C GLN A 121 -2.75 -22.02 -3.39
N ASN A 122 -2.06 -21.50 -4.39
CA ASN A 122 -1.49 -22.25 -5.50
C ASN A 122 0.05 -22.32 -5.47
N ILE A 123 0.66 -21.84 -4.40
CA ILE A 123 2.12 -21.81 -4.20
C ILE A 123 2.46 -22.43 -2.86
N GLU A 124 3.41 -23.34 -2.87
CA GLU A 124 4.06 -23.88 -1.69
C GLU A 124 5.37 -23.09 -1.47
N PHE A 125 5.34 -22.18 -0.51
CA PHE A 125 6.51 -21.39 -0.10
C PHE A 125 7.37 -22.14 0.92
N GLY A 126 8.64 -21.74 1.06
CA GLY A 126 9.52 -22.27 2.11
C GLY A 126 9.00 -22.00 3.52
N ALA A 127 8.33 -20.86 3.71
CA ALA A 127 7.55 -20.52 4.90
C ALA A 127 6.49 -19.47 4.55
N VAL A 128 5.42 -19.39 5.37
CA VAL A 128 4.41 -18.32 5.32
C VAL A 128 4.34 -17.69 6.70
N LYS A 129 4.64 -16.39 6.83
CA LYS A 129 4.76 -15.72 8.13
C LYS A 129 3.91 -14.45 8.20
N LEU A 130 3.20 -14.30 9.31
CA LEU A 130 2.55 -13.05 9.70
C LEU A 130 3.24 -12.48 10.94
N LEU A 131 3.92 -11.35 10.76
CA LEU A 131 4.55 -10.60 11.84
C LEU A 131 3.54 -9.54 12.31
N SER A 132 3.04 -9.65 13.53
CA SER A 132 1.99 -8.73 14.00
C SER A 132 2.10 -8.41 15.48
N SER A 133 1.58 -7.25 15.88
CA SER A 133 1.58 -6.81 17.27
C SER A 133 0.51 -7.50 18.11
N SER A 134 -0.49 -8.11 17.47
CA SER A 134 -1.50 -8.97 18.10
C SER A 134 -1.84 -10.13 17.17
N LEU A 135 -2.47 -11.15 17.72
CA LEU A 135 -2.88 -12.32 16.93
C LEU A 135 -4.24 -12.04 16.29
N PRO A 136 -4.49 -12.54 15.05
CA PRO A 136 -5.81 -12.52 14.46
C PRO A 136 -6.79 -13.37 15.27
N GLU A 137 -8.09 -13.07 15.15
CA GLU A 137 -9.15 -13.84 15.83
C GLU A 137 -9.08 -15.32 15.45
N LYS A 138 -8.81 -15.60 14.20
CA LYS A 138 -8.68 -16.96 13.68
C LYS A 138 -7.29 -17.20 13.11
N LYS A 139 -6.69 -18.32 13.49
CA LYS A 139 -5.38 -18.76 12.99
C LYS A 139 -5.52 -19.88 11.96
N TYR A 140 -4.62 -19.90 11.01
CA TYR A 140 -4.43 -20.98 10.05
C TYR A 140 -3.16 -21.75 10.39
N SER A 141 -3.22 -23.07 10.30
CA SER A 141 -2.09 -23.98 10.65
C SER A 141 -0.89 -23.87 9.71
N ASP A 142 -1.09 -23.31 8.51
CA ASP A 142 -0.09 -23.10 7.46
C ASP A 142 0.53 -21.70 7.49
N ILE A 143 0.22 -20.88 8.51
CA ILE A 143 0.83 -19.58 8.76
C ILE A 143 1.56 -19.61 10.11
N GLU A 144 2.81 -19.23 10.11
CA GLU A 144 3.58 -18.94 11.32
C GLU A 144 3.28 -17.51 11.79
N TYR A 145 2.84 -17.39 13.04
CA TYR A 145 2.51 -16.09 13.66
C TYR A 145 3.65 -15.66 14.58
N VAL A 146 4.27 -14.55 14.25
CA VAL A 146 5.42 -14.01 15.00
C VAL A 146 5.01 -12.68 15.64
N SER A 147 5.16 -12.60 16.96
CA SER A 147 4.87 -11.36 17.69
C SER A 147 5.96 -10.33 17.48
N VAL A 148 5.57 -9.11 17.11
CA VAL A 148 6.44 -7.94 17.00
C VAL A 148 5.88 -6.79 17.82
N LYS A 149 6.72 -5.79 18.12
CA LYS A 149 6.24 -4.58 18.81
C LYS A 149 5.20 -3.84 17.98
N PRO A 150 4.22 -3.18 18.61
CA PRO A 150 3.31 -2.30 17.90
C PRO A 150 4.07 -1.24 17.08
N MET A 151 3.68 -1.08 15.82
CA MET A 151 4.33 -0.18 14.87
C MET A 151 3.32 0.84 14.36
N GLY A 152 3.65 2.13 14.48
CA GLY A 152 3.06 3.19 13.68
C GLY A 152 3.62 3.17 12.25
N ARG A 153 3.10 4.02 11.36
CA ARG A 153 3.56 4.04 9.95
C ARG A 153 5.06 4.27 9.81
N SER A 154 5.63 5.18 10.60
CA SER A 154 7.07 5.45 10.57
C SER A 154 7.88 4.27 11.09
N ASP A 155 7.41 3.64 12.16
CA ASP A 155 8.07 2.47 12.75
C ASP A 155 8.01 1.26 11.81
N ALA A 156 6.92 1.09 11.06
CA ALA A 156 6.80 0.04 10.06
C ALA A 156 7.84 0.22 8.94
N ASN A 157 8.02 1.45 8.41
CA ASN A 157 9.05 1.72 7.41
C ASN A 157 10.47 1.47 7.96
N ARG A 158 10.72 1.88 9.21
CA ARG A 158 11.99 1.57 9.89
C ARG A 158 12.19 0.07 10.03
N PHE A 159 11.20 -0.66 10.49
CA PHE A 159 11.24 -2.11 10.66
C PHE A 159 11.58 -2.83 9.36
N LEU A 160 10.98 -2.42 8.24
CA LEU A 160 11.24 -3.00 6.92
C LEU A 160 12.69 -2.75 6.46
N ILE A 161 13.31 -1.65 6.86
CA ILE A 161 14.72 -1.34 6.58
C ILE A 161 15.66 -2.07 7.54
N GLU A 162 15.43 -1.96 8.86
CA GLU A 162 16.43 -2.34 9.86
C GLU A 162 16.29 -3.79 10.34
N ASP A 163 15.05 -4.34 10.37
CA ASP A 163 14.78 -5.57 11.10
C ASP A 163 14.21 -6.72 10.24
N LEU A 164 13.56 -6.46 9.11
CA LEU A 164 12.84 -7.49 8.36
C LEU A 164 13.70 -8.71 8.02
N HIS A 165 15.00 -8.51 7.73
CA HIS A 165 15.94 -9.57 7.40
C HIS A 165 16.10 -10.64 8.51
N LYS A 166 15.72 -10.34 9.75
CA LYS A 166 15.84 -11.23 10.92
C LYS A 166 14.73 -12.31 10.98
N TYR A 167 13.70 -12.17 10.16
CA TYR A 167 12.48 -12.97 10.28
C TYR A 167 12.32 -14.07 9.23
N PHE A 168 13.30 -14.25 8.36
CA PHE A 168 13.33 -15.36 7.39
C PHE A 168 14.76 -15.77 7.05
N GLU A 169 14.92 -17.05 6.65
CA GLU A 169 16.23 -17.67 6.32
C GLU A 169 16.35 -18.02 4.84
N THR A 170 15.28 -17.92 4.07
CA THR A 170 15.29 -18.20 2.63
C THR A 170 16.08 -17.14 1.86
N SER A 171 16.44 -17.41 0.61
CA SER A 171 17.19 -16.45 -0.21
C SER A 171 16.42 -15.17 -0.48
N HIS A 172 15.08 -15.26 -0.54
CA HIS A 172 14.18 -14.14 -0.79
C HIS A 172 12.96 -14.18 0.13
N CYS A 173 12.34 -13.03 0.37
CA CYS A 173 10.98 -12.93 0.86
C CYS A 173 10.08 -12.26 -0.18
N LEU A 174 8.88 -12.80 -0.39
CA LEU A 174 7.77 -12.12 -1.04
C LEU A 174 7.01 -11.37 0.07
N TYR A 175 7.22 -10.06 0.13
CA TYR A 175 6.52 -9.19 1.08
C TYR A 175 5.17 -8.77 0.51
N VAL A 176 4.11 -8.88 1.29
CA VAL A 176 2.75 -8.50 0.89
C VAL A 176 2.07 -7.67 1.97
N GLU A 177 1.26 -6.70 1.55
CA GLU A 177 0.40 -5.91 2.42
C GLU A 177 -1.07 -6.33 2.28
N ALA A 178 -1.95 -5.73 3.10
CA ALA A 178 -3.39 -6.03 3.10
C ALA A 178 -4.07 -5.84 1.74
N ASP A 179 -3.52 -4.99 0.89
CA ASP A 179 -4.04 -4.62 -0.43
C ASP A 179 -3.15 -5.12 -1.59
N GLY A 180 -2.34 -6.16 -1.33
CA GLY A 180 -1.52 -6.83 -2.33
C GLY A 180 -1.52 -8.35 -2.15
N PHE A 181 -1.63 -9.12 -3.23
CA PHE A 181 -1.52 -10.59 -3.20
C PHE A 181 -1.20 -11.17 -4.59
N VAL A 182 -0.83 -12.45 -4.63
CA VAL A 182 -0.61 -13.19 -5.89
C VAL A 182 -1.94 -13.40 -6.62
N VAL A 183 -2.03 -12.91 -7.84
CA VAL A 183 -3.22 -13.04 -8.71
C VAL A 183 -3.17 -14.31 -9.52
N ASN A 184 -2.00 -14.66 -10.07
CA ASN A 184 -1.82 -15.82 -10.93
C ASN A 184 -0.45 -16.48 -10.72
N ALA A 185 -0.44 -17.61 -10.02
CA ALA A 185 0.76 -18.37 -9.73
C ALA A 185 1.45 -18.93 -11.00
N ASP A 186 0.70 -19.21 -12.07
CA ASP A 186 1.24 -19.74 -13.34
C ASP A 186 2.16 -18.72 -14.06
N LEU A 187 2.09 -17.44 -13.67
CA LEU A 187 2.92 -16.36 -14.23
C LEU A 187 4.24 -16.17 -13.48
N TRP A 188 4.52 -16.99 -12.48
CA TRP A 188 5.82 -16.97 -11.83
C TRP A 188 6.95 -17.30 -12.82
N LYS A 189 8.01 -16.50 -12.74
CA LYS A 189 9.23 -16.72 -13.52
C LYS A 189 10.42 -16.95 -12.60
N LYS A 190 11.24 -17.97 -12.90
CA LYS A 190 12.48 -18.22 -12.14
C LYS A 190 13.44 -17.03 -12.18
N GLU A 191 13.40 -16.26 -13.27
CA GLU A 191 14.17 -15.04 -13.48
C GLU A 191 13.92 -13.97 -12.39
N PHE A 192 12.75 -13.96 -11.73
CA PHE A 192 12.48 -13.05 -10.63
C PHE A 192 13.48 -13.20 -9.47
N LEU A 193 13.99 -14.41 -9.25
CA LEU A 193 15.00 -14.71 -8.22
C LEU A 193 16.41 -14.26 -8.59
N GLU A 194 16.64 -13.77 -9.79
CA GLU A 194 17.94 -13.25 -10.20
C GLU A 194 18.20 -11.82 -9.71
N PHE A 195 17.20 -11.17 -9.18
CA PHE A 195 17.24 -9.79 -8.71
C PHE A 195 17.11 -9.71 -7.20
N ASP A 196 17.80 -8.72 -6.61
CA ASP A 196 17.71 -8.45 -5.17
C ASP A 196 16.42 -7.68 -4.82
N TYR A 197 15.86 -6.93 -5.78
CA TYR A 197 14.56 -6.26 -5.66
C TYR A 197 13.76 -6.35 -6.95
N ILE A 198 12.51 -6.78 -6.85
CA ILE A 198 11.50 -6.65 -7.88
C ILE A 198 10.16 -6.32 -7.23
N GLY A 199 9.49 -5.29 -7.73
CA GLY A 199 8.14 -4.87 -7.39
C GLY A 199 7.41 -4.41 -8.65
N ALA A 200 6.51 -3.44 -8.54
CA ALA A 200 5.82 -2.87 -9.70
C ALA A 200 6.65 -1.82 -10.43
N PRO A 201 6.49 -1.64 -11.74
CA PRO A 201 7.05 -0.49 -12.42
C PRO A 201 6.30 0.79 -12.02
N TRP A 202 7.06 1.87 -11.86
CA TRP A 202 6.56 3.20 -11.57
C TRP A 202 6.64 4.12 -12.79
N PRO A 203 5.81 5.17 -12.87
CA PRO A 203 5.96 6.21 -13.89
C PRO A 203 7.29 6.97 -13.71
N ASN A 204 7.73 7.63 -14.79
CA ASN A 204 8.98 8.42 -14.74
C ASN A 204 8.95 9.59 -13.76
N GLU A 205 7.75 10.05 -13.38
CA GLU A 205 7.54 11.09 -12.38
C GLU A 205 6.40 10.69 -11.45
N ILE A 206 6.62 10.86 -10.15
CA ILE A 206 5.62 10.56 -9.12
C ILE A 206 5.38 11.82 -8.29
N GLN A 207 4.11 12.25 -8.27
CA GLN A 207 3.62 13.24 -7.30
C GLN A 207 2.93 12.50 -6.15
N MET A 208 3.59 12.43 -5.00
CA MET A 208 3.00 11.78 -3.83
C MET A 208 1.87 12.61 -3.24
N ASP A 209 0.73 11.97 -2.94
CA ASP A 209 -0.30 12.57 -2.12
C ASP A 209 0.23 12.69 -0.67
N PRO A 210 0.23 13.90 -0.08
CA PRO A 210 0.65 14.09 1.32
C PRO A 210 -0.09 13.20 2.32
N ASN A 211 -1.32 12.80 2.01
CA ASN A 211 -2.11 11.92 2.86
C ASN A 211 -1.69 10.44 2.77
N LEU A 212 -1.00 10.06 1.70
CA LEU A 212 -0.49 8.71 1.46
C LEU A 212 0.98 8.54 1.84
N VAL A 213 1.68 9.64 2.17
CA VAL A 213 3.06 9.55 2.67
C VAL A 213 3.07 8.86 4.02
N GLY A 214 3.59 7.64 4.04
CA GLY A 214 3.63 6.81 5.23
C GLY A 214 4.62 7.30 6.28
N SER A 215 5.72 7.90 5.85
CA SER A 215 6.79 8.38 6.72
C SER A 215 7.35 9.71 6.19
N PRO A 216 6.84 10.85 6.64
CA PRO A 216 7.40 12.15 6.29
C PRO A 216 8.78 12.33 6.91
N GLY A 217 9.72 12.85 6.10
CA GLY A 217 11.08 13.16 6.51
C GLY A 217 11.29 14.66 6.78
N LEU A 218 12.04 15.34 5.89
CA LEU A 218 12.32 16.76 6.03
C LEU A 218 11.04 17.61 5.92
N PRO A 219 10.92 18.69 6.72
CA PRO A 219 9.80 19.62 6.59
C PRO A 219 9.84 20.33 5.23
N GLY A 220 8.67 20.54 4.62
CA GLY A 220 8.55 21.27 3.35
C GLY A 220 7.48 20.66 2.45
N PRO A 221 7.32 21.18 1.21
CA PRO A 221 6.45 20.59 0.23
C PRO A 221 6.99 19.23 -0.22
N ILE A 222 6.10 18.28 -0.49
CA ILE A 222 6.49 16.99 -1.04
C ILE A 222 6.91 17.21 -2.49
N PRO A 223 8.15 16.84 -2.86
CA PRO A 223 8.66 17.06 -4.20
C PRO A 223 8.00 16.12 -5.22
N ILE A 224 8.04 16.51 -6.49
CA ILE A 224 7.85 15.58 -7.59
C ILE A 224 9.12 14.74 -7.70
N LEU A 225 8.97 13.43 -7.61
CA LEU A 225 10.09 12.50 -7.68
C LEU A 225 10.35 12.11 -9.13
N ASN A 226 11.60 12.25 -9.58
CA ASN A 226 12.02 11.83 -10.92
C ASN A 226 12.60 10.41 -10.83
N MET A 227 11.88 9.44 -11.39
CA MET A 227 12.19 8.01 -11.30
C MET A 227 13.01 7.49 -12.49
N LYS A 228 13.58 8.35 -13.33
CA LYS A 228 14.28 7.92 -14.57
C LYS A 228 15.47 6.99 -14.36
N GLU A 229 16.13 7.06 -13.20
CA GLU A 229 17.26 6.18 -12.89
C GLU A 229 16.80 4.77 -12.54
N ASN A 230 15.67 4.64 -11.86
CA ASN A 230 15.03 3.38 -11.56
C ASN A 230 13.51 3.58 -11.50
N CYS A 231 12.80 2.94 -12.42
CA CYS A 231 11.34 2.96 -12.48
C CYS A 231 10.73 1.68 -11.89
N VAL A 232 11.36 1.04 -10.91
CA VAL A 232 10.85 -0.16 -10.24
C VAL A 232 10.82 0.08 -8.74
N GLY A 233 9.65 -0.17 -8.13
CA GLY A 233 9.41 0.00 -6.70
C GLY A 233 8.18 -0.76 -6.25
N GLY A 234 7.35 -0.15 -5.39
CA GLY A 234 6.14 -0.78 -4.86
C GLY A 234 6.42 -1.70 -3.67
N GLY A 235 6.44 -1.14 -2.47
CA GLY A 235 6.78 -1.85 -1.24
C GLY A 235 5.82 -2.97 -0.89
N GLY A 236 4.51 -2.73 -1.03
CA GLY A 236 3.47 -3.61 -0.51
C GLY A 236 3.20 -4.89 -1.29
N PHE A 237 3.84 -5.09 -2.45
CA PHE A 237 3.99 -6.37 -3.13
C PHE A 237 5.34 -6.43 -3.83
N SER A 238 6.34 -6.99 -3.17
CA SER A 238 7.71 -7.02 -3.68
C SER A 238 8.47 -8.27 -3.26
N LEU A 239 9.32 -8.77 -4.15
CA LEU A 239 10.26 -9.84 -3.85
C LEU A 239 11.62 -9.18 -3.52
N ARG A 240 12.16 -9.49 -2.36
CA ARG A 240 13.38 -8.89 -1.79
C ARG A 240 14.35 -9.98 -1.39
N SER A 241 15.61 -9.87 -1.82
CA SER A 241 16.64 -10.83 -1.40
C SER A 241 17.07 -10.58 0.06
N HIS A 242 17.52 -11.64 0.71
CA HIS A 242 18.14 -11.53 2.03
C HIS A 242 19.41 -10.65 1.99
N LYS A 243 20.15 -10.68 0.87
CA LYS A 243 21.31 -9.82 0.61
C LYS A 243 20.92 -8.34 0.64
N LEU A 244 19.86 -7.93 -0.08
CA LEU A 244 19.36 -6.56 -0.06
C LEU A 244 19.02 -6.14 1.37
N LEU A 245 18.18 -6.92 2.05
CA LEU A 245 17.68 -6.56 3.39
C LEU A 245 18.83 -6.50 4.42
N LYS A 246 19.81 -7.38 4.34
CA LYS A 246 21.05 -7.26 5.15
C LYS A 246 21.89 -6.04 4.79
N THR A 247 21.85 -5.59 3.55
CA THR A 247 22.58 -4.40 3.12
C THR A 247 21.92 -3.14 3.66
N VAL A 248 20.59 -3.02 3.52
CA VAL A 248 19.84 -1.85 4.01
C VAL A 248 19.75 -1.80 5.53
N SER A 249 19.80 -2.94 6.23
CA SER A 249 19.77 -2.96 7.71
C SER A 249 20.97 -2.29 8.38
N LYS A 250 22.03 -2.01 7.63
CA LYS A 250 23.20 -1.24 8.12
C LYS A 250 22.98 0.27 8.08
N ILE A 251 21.87 0.72 7.51
CA ILE A 251 21.51 2.13 7.39
C ILE A 251 20.80 2.53 8.68
N ASN A 252 21.24 3.61 9.29
CA ASN A 252 20.50 4.22 10.39
C ASN A 252 19.33 5.03 9.82
N TYR A 253 18.11 4.49 9.91
CA TYR A 253 16.90 5.11 9.37
C TYR A 253 16.68 6.54 9.90
N ASP A 254 16.96 6.81 11.17
CA ASP A 254 16.75 8.14 11.78
C ASP A 254 17.73 9.18 11.24
N SER A 255 18.92 8.78 10.80
CA SER A 255 19.92 9.68 10.24
C SER A 255 19.59 10.16 8.81
N LEU A 256 18.67 9.49 8.12
CA LEU A 256 18.31 9.83 6.75
C LEU A 256 17.59 11.18 6.68
N LYS A 257 18.04 12.06 5.79
CA LYS A 257 17.54 13.43 5.60
C LYS A 257 16.81 13.58 4.26
N PHE A 258 15.86 12.68 3.97
CA PHE A 258 15.03 12.74 2.78
C PHE A 258 13.64 13.30 3.10
N PRO A 259 12.96 13.94 2.14
CA PRO A 259 11.60 14.48 2.33
C PRO A 259 10.56 13.42 2.65
N ILE A 260 10.72 12.23 2.08
CA ILE A 260 9.84 11.08 2.26
C ILE A 260 10.72 9.90 2.66
N LYS A 261 10.29 9.17 3.69
CA LYS A 261 11.04 8.05 4.25
C LYS A 261 10.25 6.73 4.18
N ASN A 262 9.36 6.60 3.19
CA ASN A 262 8.78 5.31 2.84
C ASN A 262 9.90 4.36 2.40
N GLU A 263 9.90 3.14 2.88
CA GLU A 263 11.02 2.22 2.73
C GLU A 263 11.33 1.88 1.27
N ASP A 264 10.30 1.74 0.45
CA ASP A 264 10.44 1.47 -0.99
C ASP A 264 11.05 2.67 -1.74
N LEU A 265 10.62 3.91 -1.44
CA LEU A 265 11.24 5.12 -1.97
C LEU A 265 12.67 5.30 -1.48
N LEU A 266 12.96 4.93 -0.23
CA LEU A 266 14.33 4.96 0.27
C LEU A 266 15.22 4.00 -0.52
N ILE A 267 14.81 2.76 -0.67
CA ILE A 267 15.60 1.71 -1.34
C ILE A 267 15.69 1.95 -2.84
N CYS A 268 14.54 2.22 -3.49
CA CYS A 268 14.43 2.20 -4.94
C CYS A 268 14.71 3.53 -5.61
N HIS A 269 14.70 4.64 -4.86
CA HIS A 269 14.93 5.98 -5.40
C HIS A 269 16.08 6.70 -4.71
N TYR A 270 15.94 7.08 -3.44
CA TYR A 270 16.93 7.94 -2.78
C TYR A 270 18.29 7.28 -2.59
N LEU A 271 18.32 5.99 -2.28
CA LEU A 271 19.53 5.20 -2.04
C LEU A 271 19.87 4.27 -3.21
N TYR A 272 19.18 4.41 -4.35
CA TYR A 272 19.33 3.50 -5.48
C TYR A 272 20.79 3.34 -5.92
N LYS A 273 21.53 4.45 -6.12
CA LYS A 273 22.95 4.42 -6.50
C LYS A 273 23.82 3.73 -5.45
N ASP A 274 23.60 4.03 -4.18
CA ASP A 274 24.32 3.38 -3.10
C ASP A 274 24.07 1.87 -3.07
N MET A 275 22.86 1.42 -3.43
CA MET A 275 22.54 0.00 -3.53
C MET A 275 23.23 -0.65 -4.72
N ILE A 276 23.24 0.00 -5.89
CA ILE A 276 23.97 -0.48 -7.07
C ILE A 276 25.47 -0.61 -6.76
N ASP A 277 26.08 0.39 -6.10
CA ASP A 277 27.51 0.38 -5.73
C ASP A 277 27.83 -0.76 -4.75
N LYS A 278 26.86 -1.20 -3.96
CA LYS A 278 26.96 -2.38 -3.08
C LYS A 278 26.61 -3.70 -3.80
N GLY A 279 26.44 -3.67 -5.11
CA GLY A 279 26.15 -4.84 -5.93
C GLY A 279 24.73 -5.39 -5.79
N ILE A 280 23.76 -4.54 -5.37
CA ILE A 280 22.33 -4.89 -5.37
C ILE A 280 21.80 -4.78 -6.80
N ARG A 281 21.02 -5.77 -7.21
CA ARG A 281 20.45 -5.89 -8.56
C ARG A 281 18.96 -5.62 -8.50
N PHE A 282 18.51 -4.57 -9.19
CA PHE A 282 17.08 -4.26 -9.37
C PHE A 282 16.59 -4.86 -10.70
N ALA A 283 15.36 -5.37 -10.70
CA ALA A 283 14.76 -5.90 -11.92
C ALA A 283 14.52 -4.78 -12.95
N PRO A 284 14.69 -5.06 -14.26
CA PRO A 284 14.35 -4.09 -15.29
C PRO A 284 12.83 -3.86 -15.35
N PRO A 285 12.35 -2.65 -15.73
CA PRO A 285 10.93 -2.30 -15.70
C PRO A 285 10.04 -3.24 -16.53
N LYS A 286 10.52 -3.77 -17.66
CA LYS A 286 9.77 -4.73 -18.48
C LYS A 286 9.52 -6.07 -17.76
N LEU A 287 10.44 -6.51 -16.93
CA LEU A 287 10.27 -7.71 -16.12
C LEU A 287 9.37 -7.43 -14.92
N ALA A 288 9.57 -6.27 -14.27
CA ALA A 288 8.73 -5.79 -13.17
C ALA A 288 7.25 -5.67 -13.59
N ALA A 289 6.98 -5.25 -14.83
CA ALA A 289 5.64 -5.17 -15.39
C ALA A 289 4.90 -6.53 -15.48
N GLN A 290 5.65 -7.64 -15.49
CA GLN A 290 5.09 -8.99 -15.46
C GLN A 290 4.97 -9.54 -14.04
N PHE A 291 5.71 -8.95 -13.11
CA PHE A 291 5.71 -9.32 -11.70
C PHE A 291 4.55 -8.66 -10.95
N ALA A 292 4.42 -7.32 -11.00
CA ALA A 292 3.39 -6.62 -10.23
C ALA A 292 2.83 -5.39 -10.94
N ILE A 293 1.59 -5.02 -10.54
CA ILE A 293 0.94 -3.76 -10.88
C ILE A 293 0.69 -2.98 -9.60
N GLU A 294 0.95 -1.67 -9.61
CA GLU A 294 0.65 -0.75 -8.50
C GLU A 294 0.03 0.56 -8.98
N CYS A 295 0.61 1.18 -10.00
CA CYS A 295 0.07 2.37 -10.65
C CYS A 295 -0.88 2.00 -11.79
N ASP A 296 -1.46 2.98 -12.50
CA ASP A 296 -2.35 2.72 -13.64
C ASP A 296 -1.66 1.77 -14.65
N PRO A 297 -2.18 0.54 -14.80
CA PRO A 297 -1.46 -0.53 -15.50
C PRO A 297 -1.43 -0.35 -17.01
N LEU A 298 -2.39 0.38 -17.58
CA LEU A 298 -2.63 0.38 -19.03
C LEU A 298 -1.56 1.11 -19.83
N HIS A 299 -0.71 1.89 -19.18
CA HIS A 299 0.25 2.78 -19.86
C HIS A 299 1.71 2.53 -19.48
N LEU A 300 1.99 1.62 -18.54
CA LEU A 300 3.34 1.35 -18.08
C LEU A 300 3.88 0.04 -18.66
N TYR A 301 4.89 0.14 -19.51
CA TYR A 301 5.66 -1.01 -20.02
C TYR A 301 4.82 -2.17 -20.61
N GLY A 302 3.62 -1.87 -21.14
CA GLY A 302 2.70 -2.87 -21.70
C GLY A 302 2.06 -3.77 -20.67
N GLN A 303 1.86 -3.29 -19.46
CA GLN A 303 1.17 -4.06 -18.41
C GLN A 303 -0.25 -4.44 -18.83
N ASP A 304 -0.64 -5.66 -18.48
CA ASP A 304 -1.98 -6.19 -18.61
C ASP A 304 -2.38 -6.86 -17.31
N VAL A 305 -3.51 -6.45 -16.75
CA VAL A 305 -4.08 -7.01 -15.52
C VAL A 305 -4.31 -8.53 -15.56
N ASN A 306 -4.43 -9.12 -16.77
CA ASN A 306 -4.59 -10.55 -16.95
C ASN A 306 -3.26 -11.31 -17.07
N SER A 307 -2.15 -10.61 -17.21
CA SER A 307 -0.82 -11.17 -17.49
C SER A 307 0.22 -10.78 -16.43
N VAL A 308 -0.21 -10.59 -15.18
CA VAL A 308 0.63 -10.20 -14.06
C VAL A 308 0.59 -11.24 -12.95
N PHE A 309 1.74 -11.46 -12.28
CA PHE A 309 1.84 -12.40 -11.16
C PHE A 309 1.10 -11.91 -9.91
N GLY A 310 1.23 -10.61 -9.56
CA GLY A 310 0.57 -10.01 -8.41
C GLY A 310 0.30 -8.52 -8.57
N PHE A 311 -0.15 -7.88 -7.52
CA PHE A 311 -0.42 -6.45 -7.51
C PHE A 311 -0.28 -5.87 -6.11
N HIS A 312 -0.20 -4.54 -6.04
CA HIS A 312 -0.38 -3.75 -4.82
C HIS A 312 -1.17 -2.49 -5.16
N ALA A 313 -2.20 -2.18 -4.47
CA ALA A 313 -2.87 -0.89 -4.25
C ALA A 313 -4.35 -1.08 -3.90
N ARG A 314 -4.87 -0.31 -2.96
CA ARG A 314 -6.28 -0.40 -2.50
C ARG A 314 -7.30 -0.23 -3.61
N HIS A 315 -7.07 0.67 -4.57
CA HIS A 315 -7.99 0.90 -5.67
C HIS A 315 -8.09 -0.29 -6.64
N MET A 316 -7.09 -1.18 -6.67
CA MET A 316 -7.07 -2.38 -7.49
C MET A 316 -7.53 -3.63 -6.74
N ARG A 317 -7.49 -3.62 -5.40
CA ARG A 317 -7.84 -4.77 -4.57
C ARG A 317 -9.22 -5.32 -4.90
N ASP A 318 -10.22 -4.45 -4.96
CA ASP A 318 -11.60 -4.84 -5.25
C ASP A 318 -11.73 -5.46 -6.64
N TYR A 319 -11.00 -4.94 -7.63
CA TYR A 319 -10.95 -5.51 -8.97
C TYR A 319 -10.35 -6.92 -8.95
N PHE A 320 -9.17 -7.08 -8.36
CA PHE A 320 -8.49 -8.38 -8.34
C PHE A 320 -9.20 -9.41 -7.46
N LEU A 321 -9.80 -9.04 -6.35
CA LEU A 321 -10.66 -9.93 -5.57
C LEU A 321 -11.83 -10.44 -6.41
N LYS A 322 -12.48 -9.56 -7.16
CA LYS A 322 -13.57 -9.95 -8.06
C LYS A 322 -13.10 -10.89 -9.17
N GLU A 323 -11.96 -10.61 -9.79
CA GLU A 323 -11.37 -11.46 -10.83
C GLU A 323 -10.90 -12.80 -10.27
N TYR A 324 -10.29 -12.80 -9.08
CA TYR A 324 -9.92 -14.01 -8.36
C TYR A 324 -11.14 -14.90 -8.11
N MET A 325 -12.23 -14.32 -7.61
CA MET A 325 -13.48 -15.01 -7.35
C MET A 325 -14.17 -15.52 -8.63
N ARG A 326 -14.08 -14.78 -9.74
CA ARG A 326 -14.61 -15.20 -11.05
C ARG A 326 -13.85 -16.39 -11.64
N ARG A 327 -12.54 -16.46 -11.42
CA ARG A 327 -11.68 -17.55 -11.92
C ARG A 327 -11.69 -18.79 -11.04
N ALA A 328 -12.05 -18.64 -9.78
CA ALA A 328 -12.20 -19.78 -8.89
C ALA A 328 -13.32 -20.69 -9.45
N PRO A 329 -13.06 -21.99 -9.64
CA PRO A 329 -14.02 -22.91 -10.25
C PRO A 329 -15.13 -23.27 -9.26
N ILE A 330 -15.98 -22.30 -8.92
CA ILE A 330 -17.08 -22.49 -8.00
C ILE A 330 -18.38 -22.33 -8.76
N GLY A 331 -19.22 -23.33 -8.57
CA GLY A 331 -20.57 -23.30 -9.07
C GLY A 331 -21.29 -22.03 -8.62
N LYS A 332 -22.02 -21.51 -9.57
CA LYS A 332 -22.96 -20.38 -9.53
C LYS A 332 -23.14 -19.69 -8.19
N TRP A 333 -22.74 -18.46 -8.15
CA TRP A 333 -23.07 -17.46 -7.12
C TRP A 333 -24.58 -17.26 -6.98
#